data_5a06821cec40cfdeaadc499f178324ba
#
_entry.id   5a06821cec40cfdeaadc499f178324ba
#
_cell.length_a   1.000
_cell.length_b   1.000
_cell.length_c   1.000
_cell.angle_alpha   90.00
_cell.angle_beta   90.00
_cell.angle_gamma   90.00
#
_symmetry.space_group_name_H-M   'P 1'
#
loop_
_entity.id
_entity.type
_entity.pdbx_description
1 polymer ?
#
loop_
_entity_poly.entity_id
_entity_poly.type
_entity_poly.pdbx_seq_one_letter_code
_entity_poly.pdbx_strand_id
1 'polypeptide(L)'
;MLQPTDDLRITQVRPLIPPAILLEEIPISEGASNVISDARTAVANALAGSDPRLVIIAGPCSIHDPRAALEYAGRLRLLAERYSGELIVIMRSYFEKPRTSVGWKGLINDPDLDETFHINKGLRLARQLLLDVNNLGLPTASEFLDTQIPQHIADLTSWVAIGARTTESQVHRELASGLSMPVGFKNTTDGTTKTAVDAVLAARSPHWFPSVTKQGVAAISHTTGNDTCHVILRGGTRTGPNYSTEHVRDISAGLAARGLRDAVMIDCSHGNSDKDYRRQTDVAASICEQVASGSWQIFGAMLESNIVEGRQDYVPGQPAVYGQSITDGCISLEQTEPLLERFARAQQARGSKPSR
;
A
#
# COMPACT_ATOMS: atom_id res chain seq x y z
N MET A 1 -41.00 30.05 -11.64
CA MET A 1 -39.69 29.59 -12.16
C MET A 1 -39.09 28.65 -11.10
N LEU A 2 -38.60 27.47 -11.50
CA LEU A 2 -37.87 26.59 -10.61
C LEU A 2 -36.51 27.22 -10.27
N GLN A 3 -36.11 27.18 -9.02
CA GLN A 3 -34.77 27.60 -8.58
C GLN A 3 -33.78 26.44 -8.84
N PRO A 4 -32.56 26.71 -9.29
CA PRO A 4 -31.55 25.66 -9.42
C PRO A 4 -31.20 25.11 -8.03
N THR A 5 -31.14 23.78 -7.91
CA THR A 5 -30.91 23.08 -6.63
C THR A 5 -29.71 22.14 -6.66
N ASP A 6 -29.06 21.98 -7.84
CA ASP A 6 -27.94 21.08 -8.08
C ASP A 6 -26.76 21.84 -8.69
N ASP A 7 -25.56 21.30 -8.56
CA ASP A 7 -24.28 21.85 -9.08
C ASP A 7 -23.94 23.29 -8.66
N LEU A 8 -24.58 23.85 -7.64
CA LEU A 8 -24.43 25.25 -7.24
C LEU A 8 -23.02 25.64 -6.78
N ARG A 9 -22.17 24.65 -6.48
CA ARG A 9 -20.79 24.85 -6.03
C ARG A 9 -19.75 24.24 -6.97
N ILE A 10 -20.18 23.69 -8.11
CA ILE A 10 -19.28 23.18 -9.14
C ILE A 10 -19.02 24.29 -10.14
N THR A 11 -17.78 24.79 -10.13
CA THR A 11 -17.39 25.90 -10.99
C THR A 11 -16.83 25.45 -12.35
N GLN A 12 -16.32 24.22 -12.42
CA GLN A 12 -15.75 23.65 -13.64
C GLN A 12 -15.79 22.12 -13.61
N VAL A 13 -16.07 21.50 -14.75
CA VAL A 13 -15.90 20.07 -14.98
C VAL A 13 -14.92 19.86 -16.13
N ARG A 14 -13.91 19.00 -15.92
CA ARG A 14 -12.97 18.55 -16.95
C ARG A 14 -13.08 17.03 -17.12
N PRO A 15 -13.05 16.50 -18.36
CA PRO A 15 -13.11 15.06 -18.57
C PRO A 15 -11.91 14.34 -17.93
N LEU A 16 -12.20 13.28 -17.20
CA LEU A 16 -11.18 12.32 -16.79
C LEU A 16 -10.93 11.37 -17.97
N ILE A 17 -9.66 11.04 -18.24
CA ILE A 17 -9.31 10.07 -19.28
C ILE A 17 -9.97 8.71 -18.96
N PRO A 18 -10.72 8.09 -19.90
CA PRO A 18 -11.22 6.74 -19.67
C PRO A 18 -10.08 5.74 -19.43
N PRO A 19 -10.22 4.83 -18.46
CA PRO A 19 -9.22 3.80 -18.20
C PRO A 19 -8.77 3.05 -19.45
N ALA A 20 -9.72 2.66 -20.33
CA ALA A 20 -9.41 1.91 -21.56
C ALA A 20 -8.42 2.65 -22.46
N ILE A 21 -8.55 3.97 -22.59
CA ILE A 21 -7.64 4.79 -23.41
C ILE A 21 -6.24 4.82 -22.75
N LEU A 22 -6.18 5.00 -21.44
CA LEU A 22 -4.89 5.02 -20.74
C LEU A 22 -4.18 3.64 -20.81
N LEU A 23 -4.94 2.55 -20.74
CA LEU A 23 -4.41 1.19 -20.90
C LEU A 23 -3.89 0.94 -22.32
N GLU A 24 -4.49 1.55 -23.33
CA GLU A 24 -4.04 1.49 -24.74
C GLU A 24 -2.80 2.37 -24.97
N GLU A 25 -2.75 3.58 -24.38
CA GLU A 25 -1.59 4.48 -24.46
C GLU A 25 -0.35 3.88 -23.77
N ILE A 26 -0.55 3.20 -22.63
CA ILE A 26 0.53 2.61 -21.80
C ILE A 26 0.14 1.16 -21.48
N PRO A 27 0.29 0.23 -22.45
CA PRO A 27 -0.10 -1.16 -22.27
C PRO A 27 0.85 -1.90 -21.32
N ILE A 28 0.30 -2.86 -20.59
CA ILE A 28 1.12 -3.77 -19.79
C ILE A 28 1.99 -4.64 -20.70
N SER A 29 3.26 -4.83 -20.35
CA SER A 29 4.15 -5.78 -21.03
C SER A 29 3.96 -7.20 -20.48
N GLU A 30 4.37 -8.20 -21.24
CA GLU A 30 4.35 -9.60 -20.80
C GLU A 30 5.22 -9.81 -19.55
N GLY A 31 6.43 -9.21 -19.50
CA GLY A 31 7.31 -9.27 -18.35
C GLY A 31 6.68 -8.68 -17.09
N ALA A 32 6.07 -7.49 -17.19
CA ALA A 32 5.37 -6.86 -16.07
C ALA A 32 4.15 -7.70 -15.61
N SER A 33 3.40 -8.26 -16.54
CA SER A 33 2.26 -9.12 -16.23
C SER A 33 2.67 -10.35 -15.41
N ASN A 34 3.78 -11.01 -15.79
CA ASN A 34 4.31 -12.15 -15.06
C ASN A 34 4.76 -11.75 -13.64
N VAL A 35 5.55 -10.68 -13.50
CA VAL A 35 5.99 -10.15 -12.19
C VAL A 35 4.81 -9.89 -11.26
N ILE A 36 3.75 -9.26 -11.77
CA ILE A 36 2.57 -8.93 -10.99
C ILE A 36 1.79 -10.19 -10.57
N SER A 37 1.57 -11.10 -11.50
CA SER A 37 0.84 -12.35 -11.26
C SER A 37 1.56 -13.22 -10.22
N ASP A 38 2.87 -13.40 -10.37
CA ASP A 38 3.70 -14.18 -9.47
C ASP A 38 3.73 -13.55 -8.07
N ALA A 39 3.88 -12.23 -7.98
CA ALA A 39 3.87 -11.53 -6.70
C ALA A 39 2.50 -11.62 -5.99
N ARG A 40 1.38 -11.49 -6.71
CA ARG A 40 0.03 -11.67 -6.14
C ARG A 40 -0.13 -13.08 -5.56
N THR A 41 0.30 -14.09 -6.29
CA THR A 41 0.26 -15.48 -5.87
C THR A 41 1.16 -15.72 -4.65
N ALA A 42 2.39 -15.20 -4.66
CA ALA A 42 3.34 -15.33 -3.56
C ALA A 42 2.82 -14.68 -2.27
N VAL A 43 2.25 -13.46 -2.36
CA VAL A 43 1.65 -12.78 -1.20
C VAL A 43 0.44 -13.55 -0.67
N ALA A 44 -0.44 -14.05 -1.53
CA ALA A 44 -1.59 -14.85 -1.12
C ALA A 44 -1.15 -16.13 -0.41
N ASN A 45 -0.09 -16.80 -0.90
CA ASN A 45 0.49 -18.00 -0.29
C ASN A 45 1.17 -17.68 1.05
N ALA A 46 1.90 -16.56 1.15
CA ALA A 46 2.50 -16.13 2.41
C ALA A 46 1.43 -15.82 3.47
N LEU A 47 0.36 -15.12 3.09
CA LEU A 47 -0.81 -14.86 3.95
C LEU A 47 -1.50 -16.18 4.38
N ALA A 48 -1.58 -17.17 3.51
CA ALA A 48 -2.11 -18.49 3.83
C ALA A 48 -1.14 -19.34 4.67
N GLY A 49 0.14 -18.96 4.70
CA GLY A 49 1.22 -19.67 5.38
C GLY A 49 1.67 -20.95 4.64
N SER A 50 1.40 -21.03 3.33
CA SER A 50 1.94 -22.06 2.43
C SER A 50 3.27 -21.64 1.79
N ASP A 51 3.57 -20.32 1.73
CA ASP A 51 4.89 -19.76 1.43
C ASP A 51 5.49 -19.25 2.75
N PRO A 52 6.67 -19.72 3.16
CA PRO A 52 7.28 -19.32 4.42
C PRO A 52 7.89 -17.91 4.38
N ARG A 53 8.10 -17.33 3.21
CA ARG A 53 8.76 -16.04 3.07
C ARG A 53 7.95 -14.91 3.71
N LEU A 54 8.65 -13.88 4.19
CA LEU A 54 8.04 -12.66 4.70
C LEU A 54 7.77 -11.68 3.56
N VAL A 55 6.60 -11.06 3.57
CA VAL A 55 6.27 -9.97 2.64
C VAL A 55 6.80 -8.66 3.20
N ILE A 56 7.71 -8.00 2.49
CA ILE A 56 8.24 -6.69 2.88
C ILE A 56 7.84 -5.64 1.84
N ILE A 57 7.05 -4.67 2.28
CA ILE A 57 6.67 -3.53 1.46
C ILE A 57 7.56 -2.35 1.85
N ALA A 58 8.46 -1.92 0.97
CA ALA A 58 9.41 -0.85 1.24
C ALA A 58 9.40 0.20 0.12
N GLY A 59 9.40 1.48 0.48
CA GLY A 59 9.48 2.58 -0.47
C GLY A 59 8.98 3.90 0.09
N PRO A 60 8.97 4.97 -0.72
CA PRO A 60 8.61 6.31 -0.31
C PRO A 60 7.24 6.40 0.39
N CYS A 61 7.12 7.32 1.34
CA CYS A 61 5.82 7.65 1.96
C CYS A 61 4.79 8.03 0.89
N SER A 62 5.22 8.87 -0.07
CA SER A 62 4.51 9.19 -1.31
C SER A 62 5.52 9.51 -2.41
N ILE A 63 5.14 9.22 -3.65
CA ILE A 63 5.96 9.54 -4.82
C ILE A 63 5.57 10.93 -5.34
N HIS A 64 6.55 11.83 -5.44
CA HIS A 64 6.40 13.15 -6.05
C HIS A 64 7.36 13.35 -7.24
N ASP A 65 8.49 12.64 -7.27
CA ASP A 65 9.44 12.60 -8.39
C ASP A 65 9.55 11.17 -8.95
N PRO A 66 8.99 10.88 -10.15
CA PRO A 66 9.08 9.57 -10.77
C PRO A 66 10.51 9.12 -11.07
N ARG A 67 11.46 10.06 -11.30
CA ARG A 67 12.86 9.71 -11.60
C ARG A 67 13.55 9.18 -10.33
N ALA A 68 13.37 9.87 -9.21
CA ALA A 68 13.90 9.40 -7.93
C ALA A 68 13.26 8.07 -7.52
N ALA A 69 11.95 7.88 -7.78
CA ALA A 69 11.28 6.63 -7.51
C ALA A 69 11.81 5.47 -8.36
N LEU A 70 12.12 5.69 -9.63
CA LEU A 70 12.69 4.67 -10.51
C LEU A 70 14.14 4.32 -10.14
N GLU A 71 14.95 5.31 -9.72
CA GLU A 71 16.29 5.06 -9.17
C GLU A 71 16.21 4.22 -7.89
N TYR A 72 15.31 4.59 -6.96
CA TYR A 72 15.05 3.81 -5.75
C TYR A 72 14.66 2.36 -6.10
N ALA A 73 13.75 2.17 -7.06
CA ALA A 73 13.32 0.86 -7.54
C ALA A 73 14.49 0.01 -8.05
N GLY A 74 15.39 0.58 -8.88
CA GLY A 74 16.56 -0.11 -9.40
C GLY A 74 17.49 -0.62 -8.29
N ARG A 75 17.68 0.18 -7.24
CA ARG A 75 18.50 -0.19 -6.07
C ARG A 75 17.79 -1.22 -5.19
N LEU A 76 16.49 -1.04 -4.91
CA LEU A 76 15.70 -1.97 -4.11
C LEU A 76 15.59 -3.36 -4.79
N ARG A 77 15.51 -3.41 -6.12
CA ARG A 77 15.49 -4.66 -6.89
C ARG A 77 16.69 -5.55 -6.59
N LEU A 78 17.88 -4.97 -6.50
CA LEU A 78 19.10 -5.73 -6.20
C LEU A 78 19.03 -6.39 -4.81
N LEU A 79 18.44 -5.70 -3.84
CA LEU A 79 18.20 -6.25 -2.51
C LEU A 79 17.09 -7.32 -2.53
N ALA A 80 16.03 -7.10 -3.31
CA ALA A 80 14.96 -8.08 -3.49
C ALA A 80 15.47 -9.40 -4.09
N GLU A 81 16.36 -9.33 -5.08
CA GLU A 81 17.02 -10.52 -5.65
C GLU A 81 17.90 -11.22 -4.61
N ARG A 82 18.73 -10.48 -3.87
CA ARG A 82 19.63 -11.02 -2.85
C ARG A 82 18.91 -11.84 -1.77
N TYR A 83 17.73 -11.41 -1.37
CA TYR A 83 16.95 -12.03 -0.28
C TYR A 83 15.71 -12.77 -0.78
N SER A 84 15.65 -13.13 -2.06
CA SER A 84 14.47 -13.76 -2.69
C SER A 84 14.09 -15.13 -2.11
N GLY A 85 15.03 -15.80 -1.46
CA GLY A 85 14.76 -17.06 -0.75
C GLY A 85 13.94 -16.88 0.56
N GLU A 86 14.06 -15.73 1.20
CA GLU A 86 13.48 -15.45 2.50
C GLU A 86 12.38 -14.40 2.46
N LEU A 87 12.44 -13.47 1.49
CA LEU A 87 11.58 -12.30 1.42
C LEU A 87 10.86 -12.21 0.08
N ILE A 88 9.63 -11.70 0.14
CA ILE A 88 8.88 -11.20 -1.02
C ILE A 88 8.90 -9.67 -0.89
N VAL A 89 9.84 -9.02 -1.58
CA VAL A 89 9.99 -7.57 -1.52
C VAL A 89 9.14 -6.91 -2.59
N ILE A 90 8.31 -5.94 -2.18
CA ILE A 90 7.38 -5.19 -3.04
C ILE A 90 7.65 -3.70 -2.85
N MET A 91 7.81 -2.95 -3.95
CA MET A 91 8.01 -1.50 -3.84
C MET A 91 6.72 -0.77 -3.47
N ARG A 92 6.77 0.00 -2.40
CA ARG A 92 5.72 0.93 -2.01
C ARG A 92 5.69 2.11 -3.00
N SER A 93 4.62 2.20 -3.80
CA SER A 93 4.42 3.18 -4.87
C SER A 93 3.10 3.92 -4.65
N TYR A 94 3.08 4.84 -3.68
CA TYR A 94 1.89 5.57 -3.28
C TYR A 94 1.81 6.92 -4.01
N PHE A 95 0.73 7.13 -4.76
CA PHE A 95 0.51 8.30 -5.61
C PHE A 95 -0.56 9.25 -5.07
N GLU A 96 -1.34 8.80 -4.11
CA GLU A 96 -2.40 9.56 -3.45
C GLU A 96 -2.05 9.75 -1.98
N LYS A 97 -2.36 10.92 -1.43
CA LYS A 97 -2.09 11.23 -0.02
C LYS A 97 -3.35 11.73 0.67
N PRO A 98 -3.89 10.97 1.64
CA PRO A 98 -5.02 11.42 2.42
C PRO A 98 -4.59 12.58 3.33
N ARG A 99 -5.31 13.70 3.26
CA ARG A 99 -5.03 14.90 4.07
C ARG A 99 -6.11 15.09 5.11
N THR A 100 -5.70 15.40 6.34
CA THR A 100 -6.65 15.73 7.42
C THR A 100 -7.28 17.12 7.21
N SER A 101 -6.52 18.01 6.58
CA SER A 101 -6.94 19.36 6.19
C SER A 101 -6.58 19.59 4.71
N VAL A 102 -6.11 20.76 4.35
CA VAL A 102 -5.60 21.08 3.02
C VAL A 102 -4.14 20.64 2.85
N GLY A 103 -3.67 20.52 1.60
CA GLY A 103 -2.30 20.19 1.23
C GLY A 103 -2.23 19.35 -0.03
N TRP A 104 -1.02 19.10 -0.52
CA TRP A 104 -0.78 18.30 -1.71
C TRP A 104 -1.39 16.89 -1.57
N LYS A 105 -2.22 16.52 -2.54
CA LYS A 105 -3.01 15.28 -2.54
C LYS A 105 -2.33 14.09 -3.22
N GLY A 106 -1.10 14.26 -3.68
CA GLY A 106 -0.34 13.21 -4.35
C GLY A 106 -0.11 13.47 -5.84
N LEU A 107 0.78 12.68 -6.44
CA LEU A 107 1.23 12.82 -7.83
C LEU A 107 0.08 12.74 -8.84
N ILE A 108 -0.92 11.88 -8.61
CA ILE A 108 -2.06 11.76 -9.52
C ILE A 108 -2.87 13.05 -9.53
N ASN A 109 -3.13 13.64 -8.36
CA ASN A 109 -3.99 14.82 -8.24
C ASN A 109 -3.32 16.11 -8.68
N ASP A 110 -2.03 16.27 -8.35
CA ASP A 110 -1.26 17.49 -8.61
C ASP A 110 0.20 17.13 -8.94
N PRO A 111 0.45 16.67 -10.18
CA PRO A 111 1.76 16.16 -10.60
C PRO A 111 2.83 17.24 -10.72
N ASP A 112 2.42 18.49 -10.90
CA ASP A 112 3.31 19.63 -11.09
C ASP A 112 3.62 20.37 -9.78
N LEU A 113 2.95 19.98 -8.66
CA LEU A 113 3.11 20.59 -7.33
C LEU A 113 2.82 22.10 -7.32
N ASP A 114 1.89 22.56 -8.17
CA ASP A 114 1.58 23.97 -8.41
C ASP A 114 0.06 24.29 -8.35
N GLU A 115 -0.73 23.33 -7.86
CA GLU A 115 -2.20 23.42 -7.73
C GLU A 115 -2.95 23.58 -9.07
N THR A 116 -2.32 23.21 -10.19
CA THR A 116 -3.01 23.16 -11.50
C THR A 116 -3.92 21.95 -11.65
N PHE A 117 -3.72 20.92 -10.83
CA PHE A 117 -4.52 19.69 -10.80
C PHE A 117 -4.66 19.03 -12.17
N HIS A 118 -3.53 18.85 -12.86
CA HIS A 118 -3.46 18.13 -14.15
C HIS A 118 -3.60 16.61 -13.94
N ILE A 119 -4.75 16.15 -13.42
CA ILE A 119 -4.99 14.76 -13.00
C ILE A 119 -4.72 13.77 -14.13
N ASN A 120 -5.14 14.05 -15.37
CA ASN A 120 -4.86 13.17 -16.52
C ASN A 120 -3.36 13.01 -16.81
N LYS A 121 -2.53 14.02 -16.53
CA LYS A 121 -1.07 13.92 -16.56
C LYS A 121 -0.56 13.05 -15.42
N GLY A 122 -1.07 13.28 -14.21
CA GLY A 122 -0.72 12.49 -13.03
C GLY A 122 -1.01 10.99 -13.19
N LEU A 123 -2.14 10.64 -13.79
CA LEU A 123 -2.50 9.25 -14.11
C LEU A 123 -1.49 8.60 -15.08
N ARG A 124 -1.07 9.32 -16.13
CA ARG A 124 -0.05 8.82 -17.06
C ARG A 124 1.29 8.61 -16.38
N LEU A 125 1.73 9.56 -15.57
CA LEU A 125 2.98 9.44 -14.82
C LEU A 125 2.97 8.28 -13.84
N ALA A 126 1.87 8.11 -13.09
CA ALA A 126 1.72 7.01 -12.14
C ALA A 126 1.71 5.65 -12.85
N ARG A 127 0.93 5.51 -13.93
CA ARG A 127 0.86 4.27 -14.71
C ARG A 127 2.19 3.92 -15.36
N GLN A 128 2.86 4.91 -15.97
CA GLN A 128 4.18 4.70 -16.59
C GLN A 128 5.20 4.24 -15.55
N LEU A 129 5.27 4.90 -14.39
CA LEU A 129 6.20 4.49 -13.34
C LEU A 129 5.92 3.07 -12.83
N LEU A 130 4.65 2.70 -12.63
CA LEU A 130 4.31 1.33 -12.23
C LEU A 130 4.77 0.31 -13.28
N LEU A 131 4.56 0.60 -14.57
CA LEU A 131 5.01 -0.25 -15.66
C LEU A 131 6.54 -0.38 -15.66
N ASP A 132 7.27 0.74 -15.53
CA ASP A 132 8.72 0.77 -15.54
C ASP A 132 9.30 -0.03 -14.37
N VAL A 133 8.74 0.12 -13.17
CA VAL A 133 9.17 -0.65 -11.97
C VAL A 133 8.91 -2.14 -12.15
N ASN A 134 7.73 -2.54 -12.65
CA ASN A 134 7.43 -3.95 -12.91
C ASN A 134 8.33 -4.51 -14.02
N ASN A 135 8.69 -3.73 -15.04
CA ASN A 135 9.63 -4.13 -16.10
C ASN A 135 11.07 -4.33 -15.58
N LEU A 136 11.43 -3.68 -14.46
CA LEU A 136 12.69 -4.01 -13.77
C LEU A 136 12.65 -5.38 -13.06
N GLY A 137 11.48 -6.03 -12.97
CA GLY A 137 11.29 -7.27 -12.22
C GLY A 137 10.92 -7.04 -10.74
N LEU A 138 10.56 -5.82 -10.35
CA LEU A 138 10.16 -5.48 -8.98
C LEU A 138 8.65 -5.24 -8.90
N PRO A 139 7.88 -6.04 -8.14
CA PRO A 139 6.44 -5.83 -7.98
C PRO A 139 6.15 -4.54 -7.21
N THR A 140 4.95 -3.98 -7.42
CA THR A 140 4.53 -2.70 -6.85
C THR A 140 3.35 -2.84 -5.90
N ALA A 141 3.33 -1.99 -4.86
CA ALA A 141 2.24 -1.83 -3.91
C ALA A 141 1.74 -0.38 -3.92
N SER A 142 0.43 -0.16 -3.83
CA SER A 142 -0.15 1.18 -3.77
C SER A 142 -1.16 1.32 -2.62
N GLU A 143 -1.62 2.54 -2.37
CA GLU A 143 -2.81 2.81 -1.56
C GLU A 143 -3.91 3.32 -2.50
N PHE A 144 -5.11 2.75 -2.42
CA PHE A 144 -6.26 3.24 -3.16
C PHE A 144 -7.11 4.13 -2.26
N LEU A 145 -7.01 5.44 -2.49
CA LEU A 145 -7.75 6.45 -1.76
C LEU A 145 -9.01 6.85 -2.53
N ASP A 146 -8.88 7.22 -3.79
CA ASP A 146 -10.00 7.45 -4.71
C ASP A 146 -10.51 6.12 -5.29
N THR A 147 -11.82 5.98 -5.45
CA THR A 147 -12.44 4.73 -5.91
C THR A 147 -12.47 4.57 -7.43
N GLN A 148 -12.16 5.61 -8.20
CA GLN A 148 -12.07 5.56 -9.67
C GLN A 148 -10.64 5.27 -10.15
N ILE A 149 -9.63 5.75 -9.43
CA ILE A 149 -8.21 5.59 -9.77
C ILE A 149 -7.79 4.12 -9.98
N PRO A 150 -8.29 3.14 -9.20
CA PRO A 150 -7.96 1.73 -9.41
C PRO A 150 -8.22 1.23 -10.82
N GLN A 151 -9.24 1.73 -11.51
CA GLN A 151 -9.54 1.32 -12.89
C GLN A 151 -8.40 1.66 -13.88
N HIS A 152 -7.55 2.64 -13.54
CA HIS A 152 -6.44 3.10 -14.38
C HIS A 152 -5.12 2.39 -14.12
N ILE A 153 -4.90 1.86 -12.89
CA ILE A 153 -3.58 1.38 -12.45
C ILE A 153 -3.59 0.02 -11.73
N ALA A 154 -4.75 -0.56 -11.42
CA ALA A 154 -4.82 -1.80 -10.64
C ALA A 154 -4.19 -3.00 -11.35
N ASP A 155 -4.21 -3.03 -12.69
CA ASP A 155 -3.58 -4.08 -13.50
C ASP A 155 -2.04 -4.09 -13.35
N LEU A 156 -1.44 -2.97 -12.96
CA LEU A 156 0.01 -2.82 -12.72
C LEU A 156 0.40 -2.89 -11.23
N THR A 157 -0.52 -3.28 -10.34
CA THR A 157 -0.31 -3.29 -8.89
C THR A 157 -0.42 -4.70 -8.33
N SER A 158 0.56 -5.12 -7.51
CA SER A 158 0.62 -6.48 -6.95
C SER A 158 -0.01 -6.58 -5.57
N TRP A 159 -0.06 -5.50 -4.80
CA TRP A 159 -0.64 -5.42 -3.46
C TRP A 159 -1.18 -4.01 -3.19
N VAL A 160 -2.24 -3.91 -2.37
CA VAL A 160 -2.89 -2.62 -2.08
C VAL A 160 -3.17 -2.46 -0.60
N ALA A 161 -3.00 -1.23 -0.09
CA ALA A 161 -3.52 -0.80 1.20
C ALA A 161 -4.83 -0.03 1.06
N ILE A 162 -5.74 -0.24 2.03
CA ILE A 162 -6.79 0.71 2.38
C ILE A 162 -6.33 1.44 3.63
N GLY A 163 -6.22 2.74 3.55
CA GLY A 163 -5.65 3.59 4.60
C GLY A 163 -6.51 3.67 5.85
N ALA A 164 -5.89 4.11 6.96
CA ALA A 164 -6.56 4.20 8.27
C ALA A 164 -7.79 5.13 8.29
N ARG A 165 -7.84 6.13 7.38
CA ARG A 165 -8.97 7.06 7.26
C ARG A 165 -10.13 6.52 6.43
N THR A 166 -9.87 5.49 5.62
CA THR A 166 -10.84 4.92 4.67
C THR A 166 -11.28 3.50 5.03
N THR A 167 -10.65 2.86 6.00
CA THR A 167 -11.00 1.50 6.46
C THR A 167 -12.45 1.39 6.97
N GLU A 168 -13.04 2.46 7.51
CA GLU A 168 -14.46 2.50 7.92
C GLU A 168 -15.43 2.64 6.74
N SER A 169 -14.96 3.17 5.61
CA SER A 169 -15.78 3.47 4.45
C SER A 169 -16.32 2.20 3.80
N GLN A 170 -17.65 2.08 3.69
CA GLN A 170 -18.29 0.99 2.99
C GLN A 170 -17.85 0.92 1.52
N VAL A 171 -17.72 2.06 0.85
CA VAL A 171 -17.32 2.13 -0.57
C VAL A 171 -15.93 1.53 -0.78
N HIS A 172 -14.99 1.72 0.16
CA HIS A 172 -13.65 1.13 0.07
C HIS A 172 -13.65 -0.39 0.38
N ARG A 173 -14.55 -0.86 1.24
CA ARG A 173 -14.72 -2.31 1.50
C ARG A 173 -15.33 -3.01 0.29
N GLU A 174 -16.32 -2.38 -0.35
CA GLU A 174 -16.93 -2.84 -1.61
C GLU A 174 -15.89 -2.87 -2.74
N LEU A 175 -15.11 -1.79 -2.90
CA LEU A 175 -13.99 -1.74 -3.84
C LEU A 175 -13.03 -2.91 -3.61
N ALA A 176 -12.57 -3.10 -2.38
CA ALA A 176 -11.61 -4.16 -2.02
C ALA A 176 -12.13 -5.56 -2.34
N SER A 177 -13.45 -5.79 -2.25
CA SER A 177 -14.08 -7.08 -2.58
C SER A 177 -13.93 -7.47 -4.05
N GLY A 178 -13.68 -6.49 -4.93
CA GLY A 178 -13.53 -6.69 -6.38
C GLY A 178 -12.10 -6.56 -6.90
N LEU A 179 -11.15 -6.20 -6.04
CA LEU A 179 -9.76 -6.06 -6.44
C LEU A 179 -9.09 -7.42 -6.67
N SER A 180 -8.25 -7.50 -7.70
CA SER A 180 -7.60 -8.76 -8.14
C SER A 180 -6.29 -9.07 -7.41
N MET A 181 -5.93 -8.31 -6.39
CA MET A 181 -4.71 -8.46 -5.60
C MET A 181 -5.03 -8.56 -4.10
N PRO A 182 -4.08 -9.03 -3.28
CA PRO A 182 -4.20 -8.95 -1.83
C PRO A 182 -4.36 -7.50 -1.35
N VAL A 183 -5.27 -7.30 -0.38
CA VAL A 183 -5.61 -5.98 0.16
C VAL A 183 -5.42 -5.95 1.67
N GLY A 184 -4.57 -5.02 2.14
CA GLY A 184 -4.36 -4.78 3.56
C GLY A 184 -5.21 -3.61 4.07
N PHE A 185 -6.02 -3.83 5.11
CA PHE A 185 -6.77 -2.80 5.81
C PHE A 185 -6.00 -2.31 7.03
N LYS A 186 -5.59 -1.05 7.04
CA LYS A 186 -4.95 -0.45 8.23
C LYS A 186 -5.98 -0.26 9.34
N ASN A 187 -5.61 -0.52 10.59
CA ASN A 187 -6.43 -0.08 11.72
C ASN A 187 -6.58 1.44 11.72
N THR A 188 -7.63 1.94 12.37
CA THR A 188 -7.97 3.37 12.38
C THR A 188 -6.88 4.25 12.97
N THR A 189 -6.95 5.56 12.73
CA THR A 189 -5.93 6.51 13.19
C THR A 189 -5.83 6.60 14.71
N ASP A 190 -6.91 6.34 15.44
CA ASP A 190 -6.93 6.29 16.90
C ASP A 190 -6.30 5.00 17.46
N GLY A 191 -6.17 3.95 16.63
CA GLY A 191 -5.60 2.65 16.98
C GLY A 191 -6.61 1.51 17.08
N THR A 192 -7.91 1.75 16.82
CA THR A 192 -8.95 0.73 16.89
C THR A 192 -8.75 -0.32 15.78
N THR A 193 -8.51 -1.57 16.18
CA THR A 193 -8.26 -2.69 15.27
C THR A 193 -9.53 -3.40 14.81
N LYS A 194 -10.60 -3.35 15.64
CA LYS A 194 -11.90 -3.95 15.32
C LYS A 194 -12.41 -3.52 13.95
N THR A 195 -12.29 -2.25 13.61
CA THR A 195 -12.70 -1.68 12.31
C THR A 195 -12.02 -2.36 11.12
N ALA A 196 -10.71 -2.63 11.22
CA ALA A 196 -9.98 -3.32 10.17
C ALA A 196 -10.40 -4.79 10.03
N VAL A 197 -10.68 -5.47 11.16
CA VAL A 197 -11.21 -6.84 11.17
C VAL A 197 -12.60 -6.89 10.51
N ASP A 198 -13.47 -5.94 10.84
CA ASP A 198 -14.81 -5.82 10.23
C ASP A 198 -14.70 -5.50 8.72
N ALA A 199 -13.70 -4.71 8.30
CA ALA A 199 -13.45 -4.39 6.90
C ALA A 199 -12.99 -5.63 6.10
N VAL A 200 -12.09 -6.44 6.66
CA VAL A 200 -11.65 -7.70 6.06
C VAL A 200 -12.84 -8.65 5.89
N LEU A 201 -13.69 -8.79 6.91
CA LEU A 201 -14.88 -9.63 6.84
C LEU A 201 -15.86 -9.15 5.76
N ALA A 202 -16.10 -7.84 5.68
CA ALA A 202 -16.97 -7.25 4.66
C ALA A 202 -16.40 -7.47 3.25
N ALA A 203 -15.13 -7.12 3.01
CA ALA A 203 -14.51 -7.23 1.69
C ALA A 203 -14.36 -8.68 1.18
N ARG A 204 -14.40 -9.66 2.07
CA ARG A 204 -14.40 -11.08 1.70
C ARG A 204 -15.74 -11.56 1.10
N SER A 205 -16.81 -10.79 1.30
CA SER A 205 -18.15 -11.13 0.80
C SER A 205 -18.40 -10.51 -0.59
N PRO A 206 -19.32 -11.11 -1.40
CA PRO A 206 -19.78 -10.49 -2.64
C PRO A 206 -20.57 -9.20 -2.37
N HIS A 207 -20.42 -8.21 -3.26
CA HIS A 207 -21.12 -6.92 -3.18
C HIS A 207 -21.69 -6.47 -4.52
N TRP A 208 -22.78 -5.70 -4.46
CA TRP A 208 -23.32 -4.92 -5.57
C TRP A 208 -23.18 -3.44 -5.26
N PHE A 209 -22.53 -2.65 -6.11
CA PHE A 209 -22.31 -1.23 -5.84
C PHE A 209 -22.13 -0.41 -7.13
N PRO A 210 -22.42 0.90 -7.11
CA PRO A 210 -22.10 1.80 -8.20
C PRO A 210 -20.59 1.91 -8.40
N SER A 211 -20.12 1.81 -9.62
CA SER A 211 -18.73 1.80 -10.02
C SER A 211 -18.54 2.45 -11.39
N VAL A 212 -17.31 2.46 -11.89
CA VAL A 212 -16.95 2.96 -13.22
C VAL A 212 -16.30 1.82 -14.02
N THR A 213 -16.73 1.65 -15.27
CA THR A 213 -16.13 0.66 -16.18
C THR A 213 -14.78 1.13 -16.73
N LYS A 214 -14.06 0.23 -17.44
CA LYS A 214 -12.85 0.62 -18.19
C LYS A 214 -13.11 1.67 -19.27
N GLN A 215 -14.34 1.79 -19.78
CA GLN A 215 -14.75 2.81 -20.73
C GLN A 215 -15.06 4.17 -20.08
N GLY A 216 -14.93 4.28 -18.73
CA GLY A 216 -15.24 5.50 -18.00
C GLY A 216 -16.75 5.77 -17.83
N VAL A 217 -17.58 4.75 -17.99
CA VAL A 217 -19.04 4.85 -17.86
C VAL A 217 -19.47 4.35 -16.48
N ALA A 218 -20.37 5.10 -15.83
CA ALA A 218 -20.98 4.66 -14.58
C ALA A 218 -21.75 3.35 -14.79
N ALA A 219 -21.58 2.40 -13.86
CA ALA A 219 -22.15 1.06 -13.93
C ALA A 219 -22.47 0.52 -12.56
N ILE A 220 -23.21 -0.59 -12.50
CA ILE A 220 -23.38 -1.38 -11.29
C ILE A 220 -22.45 -2.59 -11.40
N SER A 221 -21.49 -2.70 -10.46
CA SER A 221 -20.58 -3.82 -10.39
C SER A 221 -21.06 -4.87 -9.40
N HIS A 222 -20.87 -6.14 -9.74
CA HIS A 222 -21.02 -7.27 -8.82
C HIS A 222 -19.67 -7.96 -8.63
N THR A 223 -19.26 -8.18 -7.39
CA THR A 223 -17.99 -8.80 -7.02
C THR A 223 -18.19 -10.19 -6.41
N THR A 224 -17.14 -10.98 -6.39
CA THR A 224 -17.13 -12.33 -5.76
C THR A 224 -16.68 -12.31 -4.31
N GLY A 225 -16.18 -11.17 -3.83
CA GLY A 225 -15.41 -11.07 -2.60
C GLY A 225 -13.92 -11.34 -2.83
N ASN A 226 -13.08 -10.86 -1.89
CA ASN A 226 -11.63 -11.01 -1.93
C ASN A 226 -11.15 -11.69 -0.65
N ASP A 227 -10.80 -12.96 -0.73
CA ASP A 227 -10.36 -13.79 0.40
C ASP A 227 -8.88 -13.54 0.80
N THR A 228 -8.16 -12.69 0.07
CA THR A 228 -6.78 -12.27 0.38
C THR A 228 -6.71 -10.94 1.13
N CYS A 229 -7.85 -10.42 1.58
CA CYS A 229 -7.90 -9.28 2.48
C CYS A 229 -7.33 -9.63 3.87
N HIS A 230 -6.56 -8.69 4.46
CA HIS A 230 -5.89 -8.89 5.75
C HIS A 230 -5.76 -7.58 6.53
N VAL A 231 -5.39 -7.67 7.81
CA VAL A 231 -5.21 -6.52 8.71
C VAL A 231 -3.76 -6.04 8.66
N ILE A 232 -3.58 -4.70 8.69
CA ILE A 232 -2.29 -4.03 8.91
C ILE A 232 -2.35 -3.30 10.25
N LEU A 233 -1.43 -3.64 11.15
CA LEU A 233 -1.23 -2.95 12.42
C LEU A 233 -0.32 -1.74 12.20
N ARG A 234 -0.82 -0.54 12.44
CA ARG A 234 -0.08 0.73 12.21
C ARG A 234 0.04 1.62 13.46
N GLY A 235 -0.35 1.10 14.64
CA GLY A 235 -0.46 1.89 15.85
C GLY A 235 -1.60 2.92 15.82
N GLY A 236 -1.71 3.74 16.81
CA GLY A 236 -2.75 4.76 16.92
C GLY A 236 -2.37 5.95 17.78
N THR A 237 -3.05 7.08 17.58
CA THR A 237 -2.82 8.30 18.36
C THR A 237 -3.35 8.20 19.80
N ARG A 238 -4.32 7.33 20.04
CA ARG A 238 -4.92 7.10 21.36
C ARG A 238 -4.37 5.84 22.04
N THR A 239 -4.18 4.77 21.28
CA THR A 239 -3.74 3.48 21.81
C THR A 239 -2.23 3.31 21.85
N GLY A 240 -1.47 4.19 21.16
CA GLY A 240 -0.02 4.01 20.96
C GLY A 240 0.34 2.91 19.97
N PRO A 241 1.58 2.42 20.00
CA PRO A 241 2.07 1.32 19.18
C PRO A 241 1.29 0.02 19.42
N ASN A 242 1.14 -0.82 18.38
CA ASN A 242 0.40 -2.08 18.44
C ASN A 242 1.10 -3.27 17.76
N TYR A 243 2.43 -3.30 17.80
CA TYR A 243 3.27 -4.32 17.20
C TYR A 243 3.86 -5.34 18.18
N SER A 244 3.57 -5.24 19.48
CA SER A 244 4.09 -6.20 20.47
C SER A 244 3.49 -7.60 20.26
N THR A 245 4.16 -8.61 20.82
CA THR A 245 3.69 -10.02 20.78
C THR A 245 2.25 -10.17 21.28
N GLU A 246 1.87 -9.40 22.31
CA GLU A 246 0.51 -9.41 22.87
C GLU A 246 -0.50 -8.87 21.87
N HIS A 247 -0.21 -7.72 21.25
CA HIS A 247 -1.09 -7.13 20.25
C HIS A 247 -1.28 -8.06 19.06
N VAL A 248 -0.19 -8.65 18.55
CA VAL A 248 -0.25 -9.62 17.43
C VAL A 248 -1.09 -10.83 17.81
N ARG A 249 -0.85 -11.42 18.99
CA ARG A 249 -1.63 -12.58 19.48
C ARG A 249 -3.12 -12.26 19.60
N ASP A 250 -3.47 -11.13 20.20
CA ASP A 250 -4.87 -10.78 20.50
C ASP A 250 -5.64 -10.50 19.21
N ILE A 251 -5.02 -9.80 18.24
CA ILE A 251 -5.63 -9.60 16.91
C ILE A 251 -5.76 -10.91 16.14
N SER A 252 -4.73 -11.75 16.14
CA SER A 252 -4.77 -13.04 15.45
C SER A 252 -5.86 -13.95 16.04
N ALA A 253 -6.01 -13.97 17.36
CA ALA A 253 -7.09 -14.69 18.01
C ALA A 253 -8.48 -14.13 17.62
N GLY A 254 -8.61 -12.79 17.55
CA GLY A 254 -9.84 -12.13 17.10
C GLY A 254 -10.20 -12.44 15.64
N LEU A 255 -9.21 -12.53 14.76
CA LEU A 255 -9.38 -12.93 13.36
C LEU A 255 -9.83 -14.40 13.27
N ALA A 256 -9.12 -15.31 13.96
CA ALA A 256 -9.44 -16.73 13.98
C ALA A 256 -10.86 -17.01 14.52
N ALA A 257 -11.28 -16.31 15.57
CA ALA A 257 -12.63 -16.42 16.14
C ALA A 257 -13.75 -16.03 15.17
N ARG A 258 -13.41 -15.31 14.08
CA ARG A 258 -14.34 -14.91 13.01
C ARG A 258 -14.18 -15.75 11.73
N GLY A 259 -13.40 -16.83 11.77
CA GLY A 259 -13.10 -17.67 10.60
C GLY A 259 -12.25 -16.95 9.54
N LEU A 260 -11.49 -15.91 9.93
CA LEU A 260 -10.54 -15.20 9.11
C LEU A 260 -9.13 -15.80 9.29
N ARG A 261 -8.23 -15.51 8.35
CA ARG A 261 -6.81 -15.86 8.47
C ARG A 261 -6.19 -15.09 9.63
N ASP A 262 -5.49 -15.76 10.52
CA ASP A 262 -4.90 -15.22 11.75
C ASP A 262 -3.55 -14.51 11.53
N ALA A 263 -3.24 -14.15 10.28
CA ALA A 263 -2.01 -13.49 9.89
C ALA A 263 -2.22 -11.99 9.70
N VAL A 264 -1.25 -11.20 10.17
CA VAL A 264 -1.25 -9.72 10.09
C VAL A 264 0.04 -9.21 9.45
N MET A 265 -0.05 -8.02 8.85
CA MET A 265 1.11 -7.22 8.46
C MET A 265 1.32 -6.12 9.49
N ILE A 266 2.57 -5.71 9.73
CA ILE A 266 2.90 -4.62 10.65
C ILE A 266 3.55 -3.47 9.87
N ASP A 267 2.95 -2.30 9.95
CA ASP A 267 3.49 -1.05 9.44
C ASP A 267 4.45 -0.47 10.48
N CYS A 268 5.74 -0.40 10.15
CA CYS A 268 6.79 0.09 11.06
C CYS A 268 6.74 1.60 11.27
N SER A 269 6.03 2.33 10.42
CA SER A 269 5.86 3.78 10.46
C SER A 269 4.64 4.21 11.29
N HIS A 270 4.19 5.45 11.12
CA HIS A 270 2.95 6.01 11.65
C HIS A 270 2.86 5.96 13.19
N GLY A 271 1.79 5.37 13.73
CA GLY A 271 1.59 5.26 15.18
C GLY A 271 2.53 4.27 15.86
N ASN A 272 3.06 3.30 15.13
CA ASN A 272 4.03 2.34 15.67
C ASN A 272 5.40 2.97 15.93
N SER A 273 5.77 4.00 15.18
CA SER A 273 7.00 4.79 15.36
C SER A 273 6.76 6.14 16.05
N ASP A 274 5.55 6.42 16.55
CA ASP A 274 5.13 7.74 17.05
C ASP A 274 5.42 8.88 16.04
N LYS A 275 5.38 8.59 14.73
CA LYS A 275 5.73 9.47 13.62
C LYS A 275 7.20 9.92 13.56
N ASP A 276 8.08 9.36 14.38
CA ASP A 276 9.53 9.49 14.19
C ASP A 276 10.01 8.35 13.28
N TYR A 277 10.36 8.68 12.04
CA TYR A 277 10.77 7.71 11.03
C TYR A 277 11.98 6.87 11.46
N ARG A 278 12.85 7.38 12.34
CA ARG A 278 14.03 6.66 12.86
C ARG A 278 13.64 5.45 13.68
N ARG A 279 12.51 5.52 14.39
CA ARG A 279 11.99 4.44 15.22
C ARG A 279 11.43 3.26 14.43
N GLN A 280 11.32 3.38 13.10
CA GLN A 280 10.98 2.22 12.25
C GLN A 280 12.01 1.07 12.43
N THR A 281 13.27 1.38 12.72
CA THR A 281 14.31 0.38 12.97
C THR A 281 14.04 -0.43 14.25
N ASP A 282 13.50 0.21 15.29
CA ASP A 282 13.16 -0.46 16.56
C ASP A 282 11.93 -1.36 16.37
N VAL A 283 10.93 -0.87 15.64
CA VAL A 283 9.73 -1.66 15.30
C VAL A 283 10.11 -2.88 14.46
N ALA A 284 10.94 -2.70 13.44
CA ALA A 284 11.45 -3.80 12.60
C ALA A 284 12.25 -4.80 13.43
N ALA A 285 13.05 -4.33 14.40
CA ALA A 285 13.79 -5.17 15.33
C ALA A 285 12.86 -6.09 16.14
N SER A 286 11.82 -5.53 16.72
CA SER A 286 10.81 -6.30 17.48
C SER A 286 10.09 -7.32 16.61
N ILE A 287 9.72 -6.95 15.37
CA ILE A 287 9.11 -7.90 14.40
C ILE A 287 10.06 -9.05 14.13
N CYS A 288 11.35 -8.77 13.86
CA CYS A 288 12.35 -9.80 13.61
C CYS A 288 12.52 -10.76 14.80
N GLU A 289 12.52 -10.25 16.03
CA GLU A 289 12.59 -11.07 17.24
C GLU A 289 11.39 -12.00 17.39
N GLN A 290 10.18 -11.50 17.14
CA GLN A 290 8.95 -12.30 17.17
C GLN A 290 8.96 -13.38 16.07
N VAL A 291 9.37 -13.03 14.86
CA VAL A 291 9.47 -13.96 13.74
C VAL A 291 10.52 -15.04 14.04
N ALA A 292 11.72 -14.68 14.46
CA ALA A 292 12.78 -15.63 14.80
C ALA A 292 12.39 -16.55 15.96
N SER A 293 11.52 -16.08 16.87
CA SER A 293 10.95 -16.87 17.96
C SER A 293 9.78 -17.78 17.54
N GLY A 294 9.50 -17.87 16.22
CA GLY A 294 8.49 -18.79 15.66
C GLY A 294 7.09 -18.21 15.47
N SER A 295 6.90 -16.88 15.50
CA SER A 295 5.60 -16.29 15.20
C SER A 295 5.24 -16.45 13.73
N TRP A 296 4.17 -17.18 13.41
CA TRP A 296 3.58 -17.32 12.08
C TRP A 296 2.41 -16.37 11.85
N GLN A 297 1.98 -15.64 12.87
CA GLN A 297 0.94 -14.62 12.77
C GLN A 297 1.43 -13.37 12.05
N ILE A 298 2.75 -13.11 12.05
CA ILE A 298 3.33 -12.01 11.27
C ILE A 298 3.74 -12.58 9.91
N PHE A 299 3.03 -12.21 8.84
CA PHE A 299 3.38 -12.63 7.48
C PHE A 299 4.11 -11.54 6.70
N GLY A 300 4.15 -10.29 7.21
CA GLY A 300 4.86 -9.22 6.53
C GLY A 300 5.02 -7.94 7.34
N ALA A 301 5.84 -7.04 6.81
CA ALA A 301 6.10 -5.71 7.36
C ALA A 301 6.10 -4.64 6.27
N MET A 302 5.85 -3.37 6.67
CA MET A 302 5.91 -2.22 5.79
C MET A 302 6.88 -1.18 6.34
N LEU A 303 7.71 -0.61 5.45
CA LEU A 303 8.72 0.42 5.72
C LEU A 303 8.48 1.64 4.84
N GLU A 304 8.53 2.83 5.43
CA GLU A 304 8.65 4.09 4.70
C GLU A 304 10.13 4.43 4.50
N SER A 305 10.61 4.24 3.27
CA SER A 305 12.01 4.33 2.87
C SER A 305 12.15 5.15 1.58
N ASN A 306 13.22 5.94 1.45
CA ASN A 306 13.51 6.70 0.25
C ASN A 306 15.03 6.71 -0.02
N ILE A 307 15.50 7.38 -1.07
CA ILE A 307 16.92 7.51 -1.36
C ILE A 307 17.62 8.22 -0.20
N VAL A 308 17.06 9.35 0.26
CA VAL A 308 17.58 10.18 1.35
C VAL A 308 16.62 10.13 2.55
N GLU A 309 17.16 10.02 3.76
CA GLU A 309 16.36 10.00 4.99
C GLU A 309 15.66 11.33 5.29
N GLY A 310 14.61 11.25 6.09
CA GLY A 310 13.88 12.39 6.62
C GLY A 310 12.78 12.89 5.70
N ARG A 311 12.47 14.16 5.86
CA ARG A 311 11.48 14.89 5.05
C ARG A 311 11.93 16.33 4.85
N GLN A 312 11.39 16.94 3.83
CA GLN A 312 11.54 18.36 3.53
C GLN A 312 10.17 19.01 3.29
N ASP A 313 10.08 20.31 3.52
CA ASP A 313 8.93 21.07 3.06
C ASP A 313 9.17 21.50 1.60
N TYR A 314 8.24 21.17 0.73
CA TYR A 314 8.32 21.58 -0.66
C TYR A 314 7.83 23.02 -0.80
N VAL A 315 8.65 23.87 -1.43
CA VAL A 315 8.30 25.24 -1.76
C VAL A 315 8.47 25.43 -3.28
N PRO A 316 7.41 25.79 -4.03
CA PRO A 316 7.52 26.00 -5.47
C PRO A 316 8.63 27.00 -5.84
N GLY A 317 9.43 26.64 -6.84
CA GLY A 317 10.55 27.49 -7.30
C GLY A 317 11.82 27.43 -6.44
N GLN A 318 11.84 26.67 -5.34
CA GLN A 318 13.06 26.44 -4.57
C GLN A 318 13.64 25.05 -4.85
N PRO A 319 14.99 24.90 -4.81
CA PRO A 319 15.61 23.58 -4.94
C PRO A 319 15.15 22.63 -3.83
N ALA A 320 14.69 21.45 -4.21
CA ALA A 320 14.38 20.36 -3.28
C ALA A 320 15.53 19.35 -3.23
N VAL A 321 15.70 18.68 -2.10
CA VAL A 321 16.67 17.57 -1.96
C VAL A 321 16.14 16.38 -2.75
N TYR A 322 16.89 15.97 -3.76
CA TYR A 322 16.55 14.82 -4.61
C TYR A 322 16.44 13.54 -3.78
N GLY A 323 15.36 12.78 -4.00
CA GLY A 323 15.14 11.52 -3.30
C GLY A 323 14.76 11.63 -1.81
N GLN A 324 14.44 12.83 -1.32
CA GLN A 324 13.92 13.03 0.04
C GLN A 324 12.40 13.27 0.02
N SER A 325 11.68 12.71 0.98
CA SER A 325 10.22 12.81 1.08
C SER A 325 9.75 14.27 1.27
N ILE A 326 8.64 14.64 0.61
CA ILE A 326 7.92 15.92 0.84
C ILE A 326 6.64 15.71 1.70
N THR A 327 6.44 14.50 2.23
CA THR A 327 5.31 14.16 3.11
C THR A 327 5.82 13.68 4.46
N ASP A 328 5.59 12.44 4.87
CA ASP A 328 6.12 11.96 6.15
C ASP A 328 7.59 11.52 6.00
N GLY A 329 8.37 11.60 7.08
CA GLY A 329 9.78 11.22 7.07
C GLY A 329 9.98 9.73 6.76
N CYS A 330 11.00 9.43 5.97
CA CYS A 330 11.40 8.09 5.58
C CYS A 330 12.80 7.76 6.14
N ILE A 331 13.10 6.49 6.36
CA ILE A 331 14.50 6.03 6.48
C ILE A 331 15.17 6.07 5.10
N SER A 332 16.50 6.12 5.05
CA SER A 332 17.22 6.02 3.78
C SER A 332 17.27 4.57 3.26
N LEU A 333 17.64 4.41 1.99
CA LEU A 333 17.86 3.07 1.42
C LEU A 333 19.05 2.36 2.07
N GLU A 334 20.09 3.10 2.45
CA GLU A 334 21.23 2.58 3.21
C GLU A 334 20.81 2.05 4.59
N GLN A 335 19.83 2.67 5.23
CA GLN A 335 19.24 2.19 6.48
C GLN A 335 18.27 1.02 6.25
N THR A 336 17.67 0.91 5.06
CA THR A 336 16.75 -0.16 4.71
C THR A 336 17.46 -1.49 4.42
N GLU A 337 18.62 -1.46 3.78
CA GLU A 337 19.39 -2.68 3.45
C GLU A 337 19.67 -3.57 4.67
N PRO A 338 20.23 -3.07 5.80
CA PRO A 338 20.45 -3.91 6.99
C PRO A 338 19.16 -4.40 7.64
N LEU A 339 18.03 -3.70 7.46
CA LEU A 339 16.73 -4.19 7.93
C LEU A 339 16.24 -5.38 7.09
N LEU A 340 16.40 -5.33 5.76
CA LEU A 340 16.06 -6.46 4.89
C LEU A 340 16.91 -7.69 5.24
N GLU A 341 18.20 -7.52 5.48
CA GLU A 341 19.06 -8.61 5.95
C GLU A 341 18.56 -9.19 7.28
N ARG A 342 18.18 -8.32 8.22
CA ARG A 342 17.66 -8.76 9.53
C ARG A 342 16.35 -9.52 9.39
N PHE A 343 15.43 -9.08 8.53
CA PHE A 343 14.19 -9.79 8.20
C PHE A 343 14.48 -11.17 7.57
N ALA A 344 15.43 -11.24 6.65
CA ALA A 344 15.82 -12.50 6.01
C ALA A 344 16.37 -13.49 7.04
N ARG A 345 17.29 -13.05 7.92
CA ARG A 345 17.83 -13.88 9.02
C ARG A 345 16.73 -14.33 10.00
N ALA A 346 15.80 -13.44 10.33
CA ALA A 346 14.68 -13.77 11.21
C ALA A 346 13.77 -14.85 10.59
N GLN A 347 13.52 -14.75 9.29
CA GLN A 347 12.76 -15.75 8.55
C GLN A 347 13.49 -17.11 8.53
N GLN A 348 14.80 -17.14 8.29
CA GLN A 348 15.61 -18.38 8.35
C GLN A 348 15.54 -19.03 9.73
N ALA A 349 15.54 -18.23 10.79
CA ALA A 349 15.45 -18.72 12.17
C ALA A 349 14.05 -19.17 12.60
N ARG A 350 12.99 -18.80 11.85
CA ARG A 350 11.57 -18.99 12.21
C ARG A 350 11.18 -20.45 12.44
N GLY A 351 11.88 -21.40 11.84
CA GLY A 351 11.50 -22.82 11.90
C GLY A 351 10.28 -23.16 11.07
N SER A 352 9.87 -24.42 11.12
CA SER A 352 8.69 -24.91 10.41
C SER A 352 7.40 -24.44 11.10
N LYS A 353 6.36 -24.16 10.28
CA LYS A 353 5.04 -23.83 10.81
C LYS A 353 4.51 -25.02 11.61
N PRO A 354 4.03 -24.82 12.86
CA PRO A 354 3.39 -25.90 13.62
C PRO A 354 2.23 -26.50 12.82
N SER A 355 2.15 -27.82 12.78
CA SER A 355 0.96 -28.51 12.26
C SER A 355 -0.24 -28.15 13.15
N ARG A 356 -1.30 -27.67 12.55
CA ARG A 356 -2.58 -27.39 13.24
C ARG A 356 -3.34 -28.68 13.53
#